data_812e9682f918f8393c5f5e714bb2c871
#
_entry.id   812e9682f918f8393c5f5e714bb2c871
#
_cell.length_a   1.000
_cell.length_b   1.000
_cell.length_c   1.000
_cell.angle_alpha   90.00
_cell.angle_beta   90.00
_cell.angle_gamma   90.00
#
_symmetry.space_group_name_H-M   'P 1'
#
loop_
_entity.id
_entity.type
_entity.pdbx_description
1 polymer ?
#
loop_
_entity_poly.entity_id
_entity_poly.type
_entity_poly.pdbx_seq_one_letter_code
_entity_poly.pdbx_strand_id
1 'polypeptide(L)'
;MSYSIDLSGRVALVTGASGGLGAQFARTLARAGAGVVLASRRLEKLKDLRARIEGDGGDAHVVECDVTDVHSIRAAVAHAETEMGSIDI
;
A
#
# COMPACT_ATOMS: atom_id res chain seq x y z
N MET A 1 -0.63 26.33 -12.26
CA MET A 1 0.05 25.17 -12.89
C MET A 1 -0.21 23.94 -12.08
N SER A 2 -0.68 22.91 -12.71
CA SER A 2 -0.90 21.64 -12.04
C SER A 2 0.17 20.63 -12.48
N TYR A 3 0.62 19.82 -11.55
CA TYR A 3 1.51 18.72 -11.84
C TYR A 3 0.73 17.43 -11.83
N SER A 4 1.00 16.60 -12.79
CA SER A 4 0.45 15.26 -12.86
C SER A 4 1.59 14.27 -12.75
N ILE A 5 1.56 13.45 -11.70
CA ILE A 5 2.52 12.38 -11.50
C ILE A 5 1.82 11.08 -11.89
N ASP A 6 2.41 10.36 -12.82
CA ASP A 6 1.88 9.08 -13.28
C ASP A 6 2.76 7.95 -12.76
N LEU A 7 2.21 7.16 -11.83
CA LEU A 7 2.86 6.00 -11.25
C LEU A 7 2.25 4.68 -11.76
N SER A 8 1.56 4.73 -12.88
CA SER A 8 0.96 3.53 -13.50
C SER A 8 2.02 2.45 -13.70
N GLY A 9 1.71 1.23 -13.31
CA GLY A 9 2.64 0.11 -13.41
C GLY A 9 3.64 0.01 -12.26
N ARG A 10 3.65 0.97 -11.33
CA ARG A 10 4.50 0.93 -10.14
C ARG A 10 3.77 0.27 -8.99
N VAL A 11 4.54 -0.36 -8.11
CA VAL A 11 4.01 -0.99 -6.90
C VAL A 11 4.66 -0.35 -5.68
N ALA A 12 3.84 0.13 -4.77
CA ALA A 12 4.30 0.77 -3.54
C ALA A 12 3.91 -0.06 -2.32
N LEU A 13 4.85 -0.25 -1.41
CA LEU A 13 4.59 -0.86 -0.11
C LEU A 13 4.57 0.25 0.94
N VAL A 14 3.44 0.41 1.61
CA VAL A 14 3.27 1.45 2.64
C VAL A 14 3.12 0.79 4.00
N THR A 15 4.13 0.95 4.85
CA THR A 15 4.07 0.48 6.24
C THR A 15 3.39 1.55 7.10
N GLY A 16 2.81 1.11 8.23
CA GLY A 16 2.09 2.04 9.09
C GLY A 16 0.85 2.64 8.43
N ALA A 17 0.27 1.93 7.46
CA ALA A 17 -0.84 2.45 6.65
C ALA A 17 -2.18 2.47 7.40
N SER A 18 -2.24 1.96 8.64
CA SER A 18 -3.48 1.85 9.39
C SER A 18 -4.06 3.18 9.86
N GLY A 19 -3.36 4.28 9.69
CA GLY A 19 -3.88 5.59 10.08
C GLY A 19 -2.93 6.73 9.77
N GLY A 20 -3.41 7.94 9.98
CA GLY A 20 -2.63 9.17 9.90
C GLY A 20 -1.94 9.36 8.55
N LEU A 21 -0.67 9.69 8.62
CA LEU A 21 0.14 10.03 7.46
C LEU A 21 0.33 8.85 6.51
N GLY A 22 0.50 7.64 7.04
CA GLY A 22 0.66 6.45 6.21
C GLY A 22 -0.56 6.19 5.33
N ALA A 23 -1.75 6.32 5.87
CA ALA A 23 -2.99 6.18 5.11
C ALA A 23 -3.10 7.24 4.01
N GLN A 24 -2.71 8.47 4.33
CA GLN A 24 -2.75 9.57 3.37
C GLN A 24 -1.76 9.35 2.22
N PHE A 25 -0.56 8.89 2.53
CA PHE A 25 0.43 8.55 1.49
C PHE A 25 -0.08 7.44 0.58
N ALA A 26 -0.66 6.39 1.15
CA ALA A 26 -1.20 5.29 0.37
C ALA A 26 -2.25 5.76 -0.63
N ARG A 27 -3.18 6.61 -0.19
CA ARG A 27 -4.21 7.17 -1.06
C ARG A 27 -3.62 8.04 -2.16
N THR A 28 -2.62 8.86 -1.82
CA THR A 28 -1.95 9.72 -2.78
C THR A 28 -1.24 8.91 -3.86
N LEU A 29 -0.51 7.87 -3.47
CA LEU A 29 0.17 6.99 -4.42
C LEU A 29 -0.82 6.25 -5.32
N ALA A 30 -1.91 5.77 -4.74
CA ALA A 30 -2.95 5.09 -5.51
C ALA A 30 -3.62 6.02 -6.53
N ARG A 31 -3.87 7.26 -6.16
CA ARG A 31 -4.42 8.26 -7.09
C ARG A 31 -3.49 8.57 -8.24
N ALA A 32 -2.18 8.46 -8.01
CA ALA A 32 -1.18 8.63 -9.05
C ALA A 32 -1.05 7.41 -9.95
N GLY A 33 -1.77 6.33 -9.67
CA GLY A 33 -1.81 5.14 -10.50
C GLY A 33 -1.03 3.94 -9.97
N ALA A 34 -0.34 4.07 -8.84
CA ALA A 34 0.40 2.95 -8.26
C ALA A 34 -0.54 1.90 -7.68
N GLY A 35 -0.18 0.64 -7.84
CA GLY A 35 -0.75 -0.42 -7.03
C GLY A 35 -0.12 -0.31 -5.64
N VAL A 36 -0.91 -0.32 -4.58
CA VAL A 36 -0.40 -0.16 -3.23
C VAL A 36 -0.61 -1.40 -2.39
N VAL A 37 0.40 -1.76 -1.63
CA VAL A 37 0.32 -2.81 -0.61
C VAL A 37 0.32 -2.12 0.74
N LEU A 38 -0.75 -2.31 1.48
CA LEU A 38 -0.96 -1.68 2.79
C LEU A 38 -0.51 -2.64 3.87
N ALA A 39 0.46 -2.24 4.66
CA ALA A 39 1.07 -3.11 5.67
C ALA A 39 0.94 -2.50 7.06
N SER A 40 0.43 -3.28 8.01
CA SER A 40 0.30 -2.91 9.41
C SER A 40 -0.11 -4.15 10.20
N ARG A 41 -0.03 -4.06 11.53
CA ARG A 41 -0.60 -5.09 12.40
C ARG A 41 -2.12 -4.97 12.53
N ARG A 42 -2.71 -3.85 12.12
CA ARG A 42 -4.13 -3.55 12.29
C ARG A 42 -4.90 -3.80 10.99
N LEU A 43 -5.13 -5.07 10.69
CA LEU A 43 -5.77 -5.48 9.43
C LEU A 43 -7.14 -4.83 9.20
N GLU A 44 -7.94 -4.65 10.23
CA GLU A 44 -9.28 -4.07 10.07
C GLU A 44 -9.23 -2.65 9.51
N LYS A 45 -8.30 -1.84 10.01
CA LYS A 45 -8.11 -0.49 9.51
C LYS A 45 -7.57 -0.48 8.09
N LEU A 46 -6.70 -1.44 7.77
CA LEU A 46 -6.19 -1.60 6.41
C LEU A 46 -7.29 -1.96 5.43
N LYS A 47 -8.22 -2.82 5.83
CA LYS A 47 -9.35 -3.20 4.99
C LYS A 47 -10.26 -2.02 4.69
N ASP A 48 -10.50 -1.16 5.66
CA ASP A 48 -11.26 0.07 5.44
C ASP A 48 -10.57 1.00 4.44
N LEU A 49 -9.26 1.16 4.59
CA LEU A 49 -8.47 1.98 3.67
C LEU A 49 -8.46 1.38 2.26
N ARG A 50 -8.30 0.07 2.17
CA ARG A 50 -8.38 -0.64 0.89
C ARG A 50 -9.71 -0.38 0.19
N ALA A 51 -10.80 -0.46 0.92
CA ALA A 51 -12.13 -0.21 0.36
C ALA A 51 -12.25 1.21 -0.20
N ARG A 52 -11.68 2.19 0.50
CA ARG A 52 -11.68 3.58 0.03
C ARG A 52 -10.85 3.76 -1.23
N ILE A 53 -9.67 3.14 -1.28
CA ILE A 53 -8.80 3.21 -2.46
C ILE A 53 -9.48 2.56 -3.66
N GLU A 54 -10.05 1.37 -3.47
CA GLU A 54 -10.75 0.66 -4.54
C GLU A 54 -12.01 1.41 -4.99
N GLY A 55 -12.69 2.07 -4.06
CA GLY A 55 -13.84 2.93 -4.36
C GLY A 55 -13.48 4.13 -5.24
N ASP A 56 -12.24 4.60 -5.14
CA ASP A 56 -11.70 5.67 -5.97
C ASP A 56 -11.12 5.16 -7.30
N GLY A 57 -11.21 3.87 -7.57
CA GLY A 57 -10.68 3.25 -8.78
C GLY A 57 -9.24 2.78 -8.68
N GLY A 58 -8.66 2.81 -7.50
CA GLY A 58 -7.29 2.35 -7.27
C GLY A 58 -7.19 0.85 -7.04
N ASP A 59 -5.96 0.37 -6.93
CA ASP A 59 -5.64 -1.03 -6.68
C ASP A 59 -4.86 -1.14 -5.38
N ALA A 60 -5.39 -1.89 -4.43
CA ALA A 60 -4.78 -2.01 -3.10
C ALA A 60 -4.88 -3.44 -2.57
N HIS A 61 -3.81 -3.90 -1.95
CA HIS A 61 -3.73 -5.16 -1.24
C HIS A 61 -3.35 -4.93 0.21
N VAL A 62 -3.76 -5.84 1.07
CA VAL A 62 -3.54 -5.73 2.52
C VAL A 62 -2.65 -6.87 2.97
N VAL A 63 -1.64 -6.56 3.79
CA VAL A 63 -0.79 -7.58 4.40
C VAL A 63 -0.54 -7.22 5.86
N GLU A 64 -0.60 -8.23 6.72
CA GLU A 64 -0.20 -8.05 8.12
C GLU A 64 1.32 -7.98 8.19
N CYS A 65 1.83 -6.95 8.87
CA CYS A 65 3.26 -6.75 9.01
C CYS A 65 3.59 -6.07 10.33
N ASP A 66 4.50 -6.68 11.07
CA ASP A 66 5.11 -6.09 12.26
C ASP A 66 6.49 -5.56 11.87
N VAL A 67 6.64 -4.23 11.80
CA VAL A 67 7.88 -3.61 11.35
C VAL A 67 9.04 -3.76 12.33
N THR A 68 8.77 -4.24 13.54
CA THR A 68 9.82 -4.55 14.53
C THR A 68 10.40 -5.95 14.35
N ASP A 69 9.80 -6.75 13.46
CA ASP A 69 10.22 -8.13 13.19
C ASP A 69 10.68 -8.27 11.74
N VAL A 70 11.98 -8.56 11.57
CA VAL A 70 12.58 -8.72 10.24
C VAL A 70 11.92 -9.83 9.44
N HIS A 71 11.54 -10.93 10.08
CA HIS A 71 10.88 -12.04 9.39
C HIS A 71 9.50 -11.63 8.88
N SER A 72 8.77 -10.84 9.65
CA SER A 72 7.47 -10.31 9.26
C SER A 72 7.60 -9.39 8.05
N ILE A 73 8.61 -8.51 8.05
CA ILE A 73 8.88 -7.60 6.93
C ILE A 73 9.19 -8.40 5.66
N ARG A 74 10.06 -9.40 5.75
CA ARG A 74 10.42 -10.25 4.60
C ARG A 74 9.22 -11.00 4.04
N ALA A 75 8.39 -11.53 4.93
CA ALA A 75 7.17 -12.23 4.52
C ALA A 75 6.20 -11.28 3.83
N ALA A 76 6.05 -10.07 4.33
CA ALA A 76 5.19 -9.05 3.74
C ALA A 76 5.67 -8.65 2.35
N VAL A 77 6.97 -8.43 2.18
CA VAL A 77 7.57 -8.10 0.88
C VAL A 77 7.35 -9.23 -0.12
N ALA A 78 7.64 -10.47 0.30
CA ALA A 78 7.46 -11.63 -0.57
C ALA A 78 6.01 -11.79 -1.01
N HIS A 79 5.07 -11.61 -0.09
CA HIS A 79 3.64 -11.68 -0.39
C HIS A 79 3.23 -10.58 -1.37
N ALA A 80 3.69 -9.36 -1.13
CA ALA A 80 3.41 -8.23 -2.00
C ALA A 80 3.92 -8.46 -3.42
N GLU A 81 5.13 -8.98 -3.56
CA GLU A 81 5.72 -9.25 -4.86
C GLU A 81 4.99 -10.39 -5.59
N THR A 82 4.48 -11.38 -4.85
CA THR A 82 3.67 -12.46 -5.43
C THR A 82 2.36 -11.93 -5.99
N GLU A 83 1.70 -11.02 -5.26
CA GLU A 83 0.39 -10.51 -5.63
C GLU A 83 0.44 -9.42 -6.69
N MET A 84 1.44 -8.56 -6.67
CA MET A 84 1.46 -7.34 -7.48
C MET A 84 2.70 -7.17 -8.35
N GLY A 85 3.71 -7.99 -8.16
CA GLY A 85 4.98 -7.85 -8.85
C GLY A 85 6.03 -7.11 -8.02
N SER A 86 7.14 -6.77 -8.65
CA SER A 86 8.27 -6.14 -7.95
C SER A 86 7.89 -4.80 -7.32
N ILE A 87 8.32 -4.60 -6.09
CA ILE A 87 8.08 -3.35 -5.37
C ILE A 87 9.04 -2.28 -5.86
N ASP A 88 8.50 -1.12 -6.21
CA ASP A 88 9.26 0.04 -6.73
C ASP A 88 9.45 1.13 -5.67
N ILE A 89 8.49 1.23 -4.76
CA ILE A 89 8.44 2.35 -3.81
C ILE A 89 8.29 1.84 -2.39
#